data_3486b3b5b32d4407a5aa6676c34e28fe
#
_entry.id   3486b3b5b32d4407a5aa6676c34e28fe
#
_cell.length_a   1.000
_cell.length_b   1.000
_cell.length_c   1.000
_cell.angle_alpha   90.00
_cell.angle_beta   90.00
_cell.angle_gamma   90.00
#
_symmetry.space_group_name_H-M   'P 1'
#
loop_
_entity.id
_entity.type
_entity.pdbx_description
1 polymer ?
#
loop_
_entity_poly.entity_id
_entity_poly.type
_entity_poly.pdbx_seq_one_letter_code
_entity_poly.pdbx_strand_id
1 'polypeptide(L)'
;VNIREINLEDAENFAKLLSEVENQADFMLYGAGERSITTEKQLKQLKVIAKSPNSTIFVAEETSGKLVGYAFAIGSTANRKKHSVYLVIGILEEYTGKGIGTKLFQSLEEWAINHSIFRLELTVVKQNEAGVCLYKKMGYQIEGTKINSLIIDGKRFDEYFMAKIL
;
A
#
# COMPACT_ATOMS: atom_id res chain seq x y z
N VAL A 1 8.15 -15.98 -5.14
CA VAL A 1 7.35 -14.76 -5.32
C VAL A 1 8.20 -13.72 -6.04
N ASN A 2 7.69 -13.17 -7.12
CA ASN A 2 8.33 -12.12 -7.90
C ASN A 2 7.71 -10.76 -7.56
N ILE A 3 8.54 -9.75 -7.35
CA ILE A 3 8.09 -8.36 -7.12
C ILE A 3 8.35 -7.58 -8.40
N ARG A 4 7.32 -6.91 -8.90
CA ARG A 4 7.40 -6.10 -10.12
C ARG A 4 6.41 -4.95 -10.09
N GLU A 5 6.62 -3.94 -10.94
CA GLU A 5 5.60 -2.93 -11.15
C GLU A 5 4.37 -3.54 -11.84
N ILE A 6 3.21 -3.00 -11.50
CA ILE A 6 1.94 -3.39 -12.11
C ILE A 6 1.87 -2.89 -13.54
N ASN A 7 1.12 -3.58 -14.39
CA ASN A 7 0.79 -3.13 -15.74
C ASN A 7 -0.71 -3.19 -16.00
N LEU A 8 -1.17 -2.67 -17.13
CA LEU A 8 -2.61 -2.58 -17.45
C LEU A 8 -3.29 -3.95 -17.53
N GLU A 9 -2.55 -4.98 -17.93
CA GLU A 9 -3.06 -6.36 -18.04
C GLU A 9 -3.39 -6.98 -16.67
N ASP A 10 -2.87 -6.40 -15.60
CA ASP A 10 -3.11 -6.87 -14.24
C ASP A 10 -4.47 -6.46 -13.65
N ALA A 11 -5.25 -5.65 -14.35
CA ALA A 11 -6.47 -5.03 -13.80
C ALA A 11 -7.43 -6.04 -13.15
N GLU A 12 -7.69 -7.16 -13.79
CA GLU A 12 -8.58 -8.21 -13.25
C GLU A 12 -7.99 -8.86 -12.00
N ASN A 13 -6.75 -9.31 -12.07
CA ASN A 13 -6.08 -9.96 -10.95
C ASN A 13 -5.87 -9.00 -9.79
N PHE A 14 -5.61 -7.73 -10.08
CA PHE A 14 -5.47 -6.69 -9.05
C PHE A 14 -6.80 -6.41 -8.35
N ALA A 15 -7.91 -6.35 -9.10
CA ALA A 15 -9.25 -6.21 -8.51
C ALA A 15 -9.56 -7.36 -7.55
N LYS A 16 -9.23 -8.60 -7.94
CA LYS A 16 -9.38 -9.79 -7.07
C LYS A 16 -8.53 -9.65 -5.81
N LEU A 17 -7.26 -9.25 -5.94
CA LEU A 17 -6.36 -9.08 -4.81
C LEU A 17 -6.88 -8.04 -3.83
N LEU A 18 -7.30 -6.87 -4.29
CA LEU A 18 -7.84 -5.81 -3.44
C LEU A 18 -9.06 -6.30 -2.66
N SER A 19 -9.98 -6.99 -3.33
CA SER A 19 -11.17 -7.54 -2.70
C SER A 19 -10.83 -8.58 -1.62
N GLU A 20 -9.91 -9.50 -1.91
CA GLU A 20 -9.47 -10.52 -0.95
C GLU A 20 -8.77 -9.89 0.26
N VAL A 21 -7.90 -8.91 0.05
CA VAL A 21 -7.20 -8.22 1.14
C VAL A 21 -8.20 -7.47 2.03
N GLU A 22 -9.16 -6.75 1.46
CA GLU A 22 -10.18 -6.04 2.25
C GLU A 22 -11.07 -7.00 3.04
N ASN A 23 -11.36 -8.18 2.49
CA ASN A 23 -12.16 -9.20 3.19
C ASN A 23 -11.42 -9.83 4.38
N GLN A 24 -10.10 -9.90 4.32
CA GLN A 24 -9.27 -10.51 5.37
C GLN A 24 -8.78 -9.52 6.42
N ALA A 25 -8.63 -8.25 6.06
CA ALA A 25 -7.94 -7.27 6.89
C ALA A 25 -8.85 -6.69 7.99
N ASP A 26 -8.30 -6.56 9.20
CA ASP A 26 -9.01 -6.00 10.35
C ASP A 26 -8.92 -4.47 10.42
N PHE A 27 -7.88 -3.87 9.85
CA PHE A 27 -7.52 -2.46 10.05
C PHE A 27 -7.37 -1.64 8.77
N MET A 28 -7.90 -2.11 7.64
CA MET A 28 -7.91 -1.34 6.40
C MET A 28 -8.98 -0.23 6.47
N LEU A 29 -8.80 0.81 5.67
CA LEU A 29 -9.75 1.93 5.61
C LEU A 29 -11.18 1.47 5.25
N TYR A 30 -11.28 0.51 4.33
CA TYR A 30 -12.57 -0.05 3.92
C TYR A 30 -12.76 -1.45 4.49
N GLY A 31 -13.95 -1.72 5.03
CA GLY A 31 -14.34 -3.04 5.50
C GLY A 31 -14.70 -3.99 4.35
N ALA A 32 -14.84 -5.26 4.69
CA ALA A 32 -15.22 -6.31 3.72
C ALA A 32 -16.53 -5.96 2.99
N GLY A 33 -16.48 -5.95 1.66
CA GLY A 33 -17.64 -5.68 0.82
C GLY A 33 -18.14 -4.24 0.79
N GLU A 34 -17.46 -3.31 1.48
CA GLU A 34 -17.87 -1.90 1.54
C GLU A 34 -17.72 -1.21 0.18
N ARG A 35 -16.62 -1.48 -0.53
CA ARG A 35 -16.36 -0.92 -1.86
C ARG A 35 -16.77 -1.87 -2.98
N SER A 36 -17.28 -1.31 -4.06
CA SER A 36 -17.41 -2.04 -5.33
C SER A 36 -16.07 -2.00 -6.07
N ILE A 37 -15.32 -3.10 -6.02
CA ILE A 37 -14.03 -3.24 -6.70
C ILE A 37 -14.27 -4.02 -7.99
N THR A 38 -14.10 -3.36 -9.13
CA THR A 38 -14.32 -3.96 -10.46
C THR A 38 -13.05 -3.85 -11.31
N THR A 39 -12.93 -4.74 -12.30
CA THR A 39 -11.86 -4.71 -13.28
C THR A 39 -11.83 -3.38 -14.03
N GLU A 40 -12.99 -2.82 -14.41
CA GLU A 40 -13.08 -1.55 -15.13
C GLU A 40 -12.53 -0.39 -14.31
N LYS A 41 -12.90 -0.31 -13.03
CA LYS A 41 -12.40 0.75 -12.14
C LYS A 41 -10.90 0.65 -11.95
N GLN A 42 -10.39 -0.57 -11.79
CA GLN A 42 -8.95 -0.79 -11.65
C GLN A 42 -8.20 -0.45 -12.93
N LEU A 43 -8.73 -0.81 -14.08
CA LEU A 43 -8.12 -0.44 -15.36
C LEU A 43 -8.00 1.08 -15.52
N LYS A 44 -9.04 1.83 -15.16
CA LYS A 44 -9.00 3.31 -15.17
C LYS A 44 -7.92 3.85 -14.23
N GLN A 45 -7.84 3.30 -13.01
CA GLN A 45 -6.84 3.68 -12.03
C GLN A 45 -5.43 3.40 -12.54
N LEU A 46 -5.18 2.21 -13.11
CA LEU A 46 -3.89 1.83 -13.65
C LEU A 46 -3.45 2.72 -14.80
N LYS A 47 -4.39 3.16 -15.65
CA LYS A 47 -4.11 4.13 -16.72
C LYS A 47 -3.66 5.48 -16.17
N VAL A 48 -4.28 5.96 -15.10
CA VAL A 48 -3.88 7.20 -14.42
C VAL A 48 -2.49 7.04 -13.80
N ILE A 49 -2.24 5.94 -13.11
CA ILE A 49 -0.94 5.62 -12.49
C ILE A 49 0.16 5.56 -13.53
N ALA A 50 -0.09 4.90 -14.68
CA ALA A 50 0.89 4.75 -15.75
C ALA A 50 1.37 6.09 -16.33
N LYS A 51 0.54 7.13 -16.25
CA LYS A 51 0.86 8.49 -16.73
C LYS A 51 1.44 9.39 -15.64
N SER A 52 1.38 8.97 -14.37
CA SER A 52 1.85 9.78 -13.25
C SER A 52 3.38 9.73 -13.15
N PRO A 53 4.06 10.87 -12.97
CA PRO A 53 5.51 10.88 -12.79
C PRO A 53 5.95 10.45 -11.38
N ASN A 54 5.03 10.41 -10.41
CA ASN A 54 5.33 10.18 -9.00
C ASN A 54 4.34 9.26 -8.29
N SER A 55 3.71 8.35 -9.04
CA SER A 55 2.86 7.30 -8.45
C SER A 55 3.16 5.97 -9.12
N THR A 56 3.08 4.89 -8.36
CA THR A 56 3.25 3.54 -8.89
C THR A 56 2.58 2.52 -7.98
N ILE A 57 2.47 1.30 -8.48
CA ILE A 57 2.05 0.14 -7.69
C ILE A 57 3.04 -0.99 -7.98
N PHE A 58 3.60 -1.57 -6.92
CA PHE A 58 4.34 -2.83 -6.99
C PHE A 58 3.44 -3.97 -6.55
N VAL A 59 3.56 -5.10 -7.21
CA VAL A 59 2.81 -6.31 -6.87
C VAL A 59 3.75 -7.47 -6.60
N ALA A 60 3.32 -8.35 -5.72
CA ALA A 60 3.97 -9.62 -5.45
C ALA A 60 3.20 -10.71 -6.20
N GLU A 61 3.87 -11.39 -7.11
CA GLU A 61 3.29 -12.40 -7.99
C GLU A 61 3.86 -13.78 -7.68
N GLU A 62 2.99 -14.73 -7.47
CA GLU A 62 3.36 -16.12 -7.29
C GLU A 62 3.69 -16.75 -8.64
N THR A 63 4.42 -17.88 -8.64
CA THR A 63 4.78 -18.62 -9.87
C THR A 63 3.58 -19.02 -10.72
N SER A 64 2.41 -19.20 -10.10
CA SER A 64 1.13 -19.45 -10.79
C SER A 64 0.56 -18.24 -11.53
N GLY A 65 1.12 -17.05 -11.31
CA GLY A 65 0.59 -15.78 -11.82
C GLY A 65 -0.39 -15.08 -10.89
N LYS A 66 -0.74 -15.70 -9.76
CA LYS A 66 -1.63 -15.08 -8.76
C LYS A 66 -0.92 -13.91 -8.09
N LEU A 67 -1.60 -12.77 -7.97
CA LEU A 67 -1.12 -11.64 -7.19
C LEU A 67 -1.50 -11.85 -5.72
N VAL A 68 -0.49 -11.72 -4.83
CA VAL A 68 -0.64 -12.04 -3.40
C VAL A 68 -0.34 -10.88 -2.48
N GLY A 69 0.15 -9.78 -3.02
CA GLY A 69 0.42 -8.57 -2.25
C GLY A 69 0.65 -7.37 -3.17
N TYR A 70 0.53 -6.18 -2.61
CA TYR A 70 0.77 -4.92 -3.32
C TYR A 70 1.33 -3.84 -2.40
N ALA A 71 2.04 -2.91 -3.00
CA ALA A 71 2.43 -1.65 -2.37
C ALA A 71 2.11 -0.52 -3.35
N PHE A 72 1.24 0.38 -2.94
CA PHE A 72 0.78 1.51 -3.71
C PHE A 72 1.49 2.78 -3.22
N ALA A 73 2.13 3.52 -4.10
CA ALA A 73 2.71 4.83 -3.82
C ALA A 73 1.93 5.89 -4.57
N ILE A 74 1.27 6.78 -3.83
CA ILE A 74 0.42 7.83 -4.37
C ILE A 74 1.11 9.18 -4.19
N GLY A 75 1.51 9.80 -5.30
CA GLY A 75 2.09 11.13 -5.31
C GLY A 75 1.05 12.23 -5.44
N SER A 76 1.45 13.44 -5.10
CA SER A 76 0.64 14.65 -5.28
C SER A 76 1.00 15.36 -6.57
N THR A 77 0.03 16.01 -7.21
CA THR A 77 0.26 16.90 -8.36
C THR A 77 0.71 18.30 -7.94
N ALA A 78 0.57 18.65 -6.67
CA ALA A 78 1.00 19.94 -6.13
C ALA A 78 2.53 20.02 -6.14
N ASN A 79 3.08 21.08 -6.75
CA ASN A 79 4.53 21.26 -6.93
C ASN A 79 5.33 21.09 -5.64
N ARG A 80 4.84 21.63 -4.53
CA ARG A 80 5.53 21.59 -3.22
C ARG A 80 5.48 20.23 -2.54
N LYS A 81 4.70 19.26 -3.07
CA LYS A 81 4.55 17.91 -2.53
C LYS A 81 4.93 16.81 -3.52
N LYS A 82 5.49 17.14 -4.66
CA LYS A 82 5.86 16.15 -5.69
C LYS A 82 6.91 15.15 -5.23
N HIS A 83 7.70 15.50 -4.21
CA HIS A 83 8.75 14.66 -3.61
C HIS A 83 8.24 13.67 -2.57
N SER A 84 6.95 13.68 -2.29
CA SER A 84 6.33 12.88 -1.21
C SER A 84 5.27 11.96 -1.77
N VAL A 85 5.26 10.72 -1.31
CA VAL A 85 4.21 9.76 -1.65
C VAL A 85 3.57 9.20 -0.40
N TYR A 86 2.28 8.92 -0.51
CA TYR A 86 1.52 8.19 0.51
C TYR A 86 1.46 6.72 0.14
N LEU A 87 1.75 5.85 1.10
CA LEU A 87 1.84 4.42 0.88
C LEU A 87 0.62 3.68 1.41
N VAL A 88 0.16 2.70 0.62
CA VAL A 88 -0.81 1.71 1.05
C VAL A 88 -0.24 0.34 0.71
N ILE A 89 -0.20 -0.57 1.69
CA ILE A 89 0.29 -1.92 1.50
C ILE A 89 -0.78 -2.93 1.91
N GLY A 90 -0.88 -4.01 1.16
CA GLY A 90 -1.75 -5.13 1.49
C GLY A 90 -1.12 -6.45 1.05
N ILE A 91 -1.22 -7.45 1.91
CA ILE A 91 -0.71 -8.80 1.65
C ILE A 91 -1.77 -9.80 2.11
N LEU A 92 -2.05 -10.81 1.30
CA LEU A 92 -2.96 -11.89 1.67
C LEU A 92 -2.45 -12.57 2.95
N GLU A 93 -3.36 -12.89 3.85
CA GLU A 93 -3.05 -13.43 5.19
C GLU A 93 -2.12 -14.64 5.13
N GLU A 94 -2.38 -15.58 4.24
CA GLU A 94 -1.59 -16.79 4.03
C GLU A 94 -0.15 -16.54 3.54
N TYR A 95 0.13 -15.33 3.07
CA TYR A 95 1.45 -14.90 2.57
C TYR A 95 2.16 -13.93 3.52
N THR A 96 1.58 -13.63 4.67
CA THR A 96 2.23 -12.79 5.68
C THR A 96 3.35 -13.56 6.40
N GLY A 97 4.31 -12.82 6.96
CA GLY A 97 5.43 -13.43 7.69
C GLY A 97 6.46 -14.14 6.80
N LYS A 98 6.42 -13.94 5.49
CA LYS A 98 7.34 -14.57 4.50
C LYS A 98 8.30 -13.59 3.84
N GLY A 99 8.39 -12.37 4.36
CA GLY A 99 9.30 -11.35 3.84
C GLY A 99 8.79 -10.59 2.61
N ILE A 100 7.56 -10.80 2.18
CA ILE A 100 6.98 -10.13 1.00
C ILE A 100 6.87 -8.64 1.22
N GLY A 101 6.42 -8.21 2.40
CA GLY A 101 6.34 -6.79 2.74
C GLY A 101 7.69 -6.09 2.64
N THR A 102 8.74 -6.71 3.16
CA THR A 102 10.11 -6.21 3.05
C THR A 102 10.54 -6.03 1.59
N LYS A 103 10.28 -7.03 0.75
CA LYS A 103 10.63 -6.98 -0.68
C LYS A 103 9.85 -5.90 -1.43
N LEU A 104 8.55 -5.75 -1.13
CA LEU A 104 7.73 -4.69 -1.72
C LEU A 104 8.27 -3.31 -1.36
N PHE A 105 8.62 -3.07 -0.11
CA PHE A 105 9.21 -1.80 0.33
C PHE A 105 10.57 -1.54 -0.32
N GLN A 106 11.42 -2.55 -0.43
CA GLN A 106 12.72 -2.40 -1.09
C GLN A 106 12.57 -1.96 -2.54
N SER A 107 11.69 -2.60 -3.30
CA SER A 107 11.42 -2.23 -4.70
C SER A 107 10.82 -0.83 -4.82
N LEU A 108 9.92 -0.48 -3.91
CA LEU A 108 9.28 0.83 -3.89
C LEU A 108 10.29 1.94 -3.55
N GLU A 109 11.19 1.71 -2.60
CA GLU A 109 12.23 2.68 -2.25
C GLU A 109 13.22 2.91 -3.40
N GLU A 110 13.62 1.85 -4.09
CA GLU A 110 14.46 1.96 -5.28
C GLU A 110 13.78 2.78 -6.37
N TRP A 111 12.49 2.51 -6.62
CA TRP A 111 11.69 3.31 -7.55
C TRP A 111 11.63 4.77 -7.11
N ALA A 112 11.40 5.04 -5.82
CA ALA A 112 11.29 6.38 -5.28
C ALA A 112 12.57 7.19 -5.48
N ILE A 113 13.73 6.60 -5.21
CA ILE A 113 15.03 7.24 -5.43
C ILE A 113 15.19 7.63 -6.92
N ASN A 114 14.82 6.73 -7.82
CA ASN A 114 14.93 6.96 -9.27
C ASN A 114 13.92 7.99 -9.81
N HIS A 115 12.88 8.34 -9.03
CA HIS A 115 11.84 9.29 -9.42
C HIS A 115 11.86 10.58 -8.59
N SER A 116 12.98 10.88 -7.93
CA SER A 116 13.14 12.09 -7.11
C SER A 116 12.13 12.20 -5.97
N ILE A 117 11.70 11.06 -5.43
CA ILE A 117 10.88 10.95 -4.24
C ILE A 117 11.81 10.70 -3.07
N PHE A 118 11.71 11.51 -2.01
CA PHE A 118 12.55 11.32 -0.82
C PHE A 118 11.77 11.36 0.50
N ARG A 119 10.43 11.43 0.43
CA ARG A 119 9.57 11.26 1.60
C ARG A 119 8.53 10.19 1.31
N LEU A 120 8.54 9.13 2.10
CA LEU A 120 7.54 8.06 2.09
C LEU A 120 6.75 8.15 3.37
N GLU A 121 5.42 8.29 3.29
CA GLU A 121 4.57 8.42 4.47
C GLU A 121 3.40 7.46 4.42
N LEU A 122 2.93 7.06 5.60
CA LEU A 122 1.78 6.18 5.76
C LEU A 122 1.09 6.43 7.08
N THR A 123 -0.12 5.90 7.20
CA THR A 123 -0.81 5.79 8.48
C THR A 123 -1.03 4.31 8.81
N VAL A 124 -1.00 3.97 10.08
CA VAL A 124 -1.22 2.59 10.55
C VAL A 124 -1.94 2.61 11.90
N VAL A 125 -2.96 1.77 12.03
CA VAL A 125 -3.68 1.60 13.30
C VAL A 125 -2.70 1.11 14.37
N LYS A 126 -2.71 1.73 15.55
CA LYS A 126 -1.79 1.38 16.66
C LYS A 126 -1.83 -0.10 17.03
N GLN A 127 -3.02 -0.72 16.99
CA GLN A 127 -3.22 -2.13 17.30
C GLN A 127 -2.71 -3.09 16.21
N ASN A 128 -2.40 -2.58 15.02
CA ASN A 128 -1.78 -3.39 13.98
C ASN A 128 -0.29 -3.57 14.27
N GLU A 129 0.04 -4.40 15.23
CA GLU A 129 1.40 -4.62 15.72
C GLU A 129 2.33 -5.13 14.62
N ALA A 130 1.85 -6.05 13.79
CA ALA A 130 2.64 -6.59 12.68
C ALA A 130 3.02 -5.51 11.67
N GLY A 131 2.09 -4.62 11.33
CA GLY A 131 2.34 -3.49 10.43
C GLY A 131 3.33 -2.50 11.04
N VAL A 132 3.11 -2.08 12.29
CA VAL A 132 4.00 -1.16 13.00
C VAL A 132 5.42 -1.72 13.07
N CYS A 133 5.58 -3.00 13.40
CA CYS A 133 6.89 -3.67 13.45
C CYS A 133 7.58 -3.67 12.08
N LEU A 134 6.85 -4.00 11.02
CA LEU A 134 7.39 -3.98 9.66
C LEU A 134 7.90 -2.59 9.28
N TYR A 135 7.11 -1.56 9.52
CA TYR A 135 7.48 -0.19 9.14
C TYR A 135 8.68 0.31 9.93
N LYS A 136 8.73 0.05 11.23
CA LYS A 136 9.92 0.35 12.05
C LYS A 136 11.16 -0.38 11.56
N LYS A 137 11.03 -1.65 11.22
CA LYS A 137 12.13 -2.45 10.66
C LYS A 137 12.65 -1.86 9.36
N MET A 138 11.76 -1.31 8.54
CA MET A 138 12.13 -0.68 7.27
C MET A 138 12.67 0.74 7.44
N GLY A 139 12.74 1.25 8.66
CA GLY A 139 13.31 2.56 8.96
C GLY A 139 12.30 3.70 9.06
N TYR A 140 11.00 3.41 9.09
CA TYR A 140 9.97 4.41 9.29
C TYR A 140 9.93 4.85 10.76
N GLN A 141 9.70 6.14 10.98
CA GLN A 141 9.59 6.73 12.31
C GLN A 141 8.18 7.27 12.53
N ILE A 142 7.72 7.21 13.78
CA ILE A 142 6.44 7.81 14.16
C ILE A 142 6.61 9.33 14.24
N GLU A 143 5.82 10.06 13.46
CA GLU A 143 5.80 11.53 13.46
C GLU A 143 4.64 12.09 14.28
N GLY A 144 3.65 11.30 14.58
CA GLY A 144 2.53 11.73 15.39
C GLY A 144 1.45 10.65 15.50
N THR A 145 0.43 10.97 16.29
CA THR A 145 -0.73 10.09 16.50
C THR A 145 -2.00 10.83 16.08
N LYS A 146 -2.80 10.15 15.26
CA LYS A 146 -4.11 10.62 14.82
C LYS A 146 -5.16 9.98 15.72
N ILE A 147 -5.68 10.76 16.67
CA ILE A 147 -6.60 10.27 17.69
C ILE A 147 -7.99 10.07 17.11
N ASN A 148 -8.64 8.92 17.42
CA ASN A 148 -9.97 8.56 16.92
C ASN A 148 -10.05 8.64 15.39
N SER A 149 -9.03 8.15 14.72
CA SER A 149 -8.91 8.22 13.26
C SER A 149 -9.94 7.36 12.54
N LEU A 150 -10.20 6.15 13.05
CA LEU A 150 -11.15 5.20 12.47
C LEU A 150 -12.13 4.71 13.53
N ILE A 151 -13.34 4.37 13.07
CA ILE A 151 -14.33 3.64 13.87
C ILE A 151 -14.55 2.30 13.18
N ILE A 152 -14.20 1.22 13.86
CA ILE A 152 -14.37 -0.15 13.36
C ILE A 152 -15.21 -0.93 14.37
N ASP A 153 -16.33 -1.46 13.93
CA ASP A 153 -17.28 -2.22 14.77
C ASP A 153 -17.65 -1.45 16.06
N GLY A 154 -17.90 -0.14 15.93
CA GLY A 154 -18.27 0.74 17.03
C GLY A 154 -17.14 1.14 17.96
N LYS A 155 -15.92 0.69 17.71
CA LYS A 155 -14.73 1.05 18.50
C LYS A 155 -13.91 2.13 17.81
N ARG A 156 -13.33 3.02 18.59
CA ARG A 156 -12.45 4.09 18.11
C ARG A 156 -11.02 3.61 18.09
N PHE A 157 -10.33 3.90 16.99
CA PHE A 157 -8.93 3.51 16.80
C PHE A 157 -8.08 4.72 16.44
N ASP A 158 -6.93 4.80 17.09
CA ASP A 158 -5.90 5.78 16.74
C ASP A 158 -4.99 5.22 15.66
N GLU A 159 -4.47 6.09 14.81
CA GLU A 159 -3.43 5.75 13.85
C GLU A 159 -2.14 6.50 14.14
N TYR A 160 -1.00 5.86 13.90
CA TYR A 160 0.27 6.55 13.80
C TYR A 160 0.43 7.15 12.40
N PHE A 161 0.93 8.38 12.34
CA PHE A 161 1.62 8.86 11.15
C PHE A 161 3.05 8.38 11.21
N MET A 162 3.49 7.70 10.17
CA MET A 162 4.88 7.23 10.06
C MET A 162 5.47 7.69 8.74
N ALA A 163 6.77 7.97 8.74
CA ALA A 163 7.47 8.38 7.52
C ALA A 163 8.92 7.90 7.51
N LYS A 164 9.44 7.74 6.32
CA LYS A 164 10.85 7.50 6.06
C LYS A 164 11.36 8.55 5.08
N ILE A 165 12.49 9.17 5.43
CA ILE A 165 13.19 10.09 4.55
C ILE A 165 14.33 9.33 3.87
N LEU A 166 14.34 9.38 2.56
CA LEU A 166 15.37 8.71 1.75
C LEU A 166 16.60 9.59 1.53
#